data_7ac9eadb79f50a38c486d2dbd712cf9e
#
_entry.id   7ac9eadb79f50a38c486d2dbd712cf9e
#
_cell.length_a   1.000
_cell.length_b   1.000
_cell.length_c   1.000
_cell.angle_alpha   90.00
_cell.angle_beta   90.00
_cell.angle_gamma   90.00
#
_symmetry.space_group_name_H-M   'P 1'
#
loop_
_entity.id
_entity.type
_entity.pdbx_description
1 polymer ?
#
loop_
_entity_poly.entity_id
_entity_poly.type
_entity_poly.pdbx_seq_one_letter_code
_entity_poly.pdbx_strand_id
1 'polypeptide(L)'
;MLNQGEELGEVLGAISDSASKEEKEVKPHLWSFAVPMLVVIVVTIWLEDILYGVTLGIVTCFVLFVPTRIMSLSKFCDACYKGLEDMLFIAVVLVTSLFYRESINLIGLPKYLIDVAGPYMKAAWLPAIAFVLIGLVCFATGNIWSIPAVCTPIILPLAASSGASIPLTLGAIISAACFGAQACFYSDVTLLSASACKINNVDYAVAQLPYIGIVAGISFVGYLVAGFVM
;
A
#
# COMPACT_ATOMS: atom_id res chain seq x y z
N MET A 1 -4.25 34.83 26.26
CA MET A 1 -3.70 33.61 25.57
C MET A 1 -4.11 32.29 26.23
N LEU A 2 -4.60 32.24 27.45
CA LEU A 2 -5.05 31.00 28.12
C LEU A 2 -6.47 30.56 27.72
N ASN A 3 -7.32 31.47 27.20
CA ASN A 3 -8.72 31.17 26.88
C ASN A 3 -8.94 30.44 25.54
N GLN A 4 -8.00 30.53 24.60
CA GLN A 4 -8.13 29.85 23.29
C GLN A 4 -7.85 28.34 23.35
N GLY A 5 -7.06 27.89 24.33
CA GLY A 5 -6.79 26.46 24.51
C GLY A 5 -7.97 25.70 25.14
N GLU A 6 -8.72 26.35 26.03
CA GLU A 6 -9.93 25.78 26.64
C GLU A 6 -11.09 25.72 25.63
N GLU A 7 -11.31 26.77 24.85
CA GLU A 7 -12.33 26.78 23.78
C GLU A 7 -12.02 25.71 22.69
N LEU A 8 -10.75 25.55 22.32
CA LEU A 8 -10.35 24.49 21.36
C LEU A 8 -10.57 23.09 21.93
N GLY A 9 -10.29 22.89 23.22
CA GLY A 9 -10.55 21.65 23.94
C GLY A 9 -12.04 21.31 24.05
N GLU A 10 -12.88 22.32 24.29
CA GLU A 10 -14.34 22.18 24.37
C GLU A 10 -14.96 21.88 22.98
N VAL A 11 -14.47 22.53 21.92
CA VAL A 11 -14.90 22.28 20.54
C VAL A 11 -14.46 20.89 20.08
N LEU A 12 -13.23 20.47 20.38
CA LEU A 12 -12.75 19.11 20.07
C LEU A 12 -13.48 18.04 20.89
N GLY A 13 -13.81 18.32 22.14
CA GLY A 13 -14.65 17.47 22.98
C GLY A 13 -16.09 17.35 22.45
N ALA A 14 -16.69 18.45 22.02
CA ALA A 14 -18.03 18.49 21.45
C ALA A 14 -18.09 17.77 20.08
N ILE A 15 -17.04 17.85 19.26
CA ILE A 15 -16.92 17.11 17.99
C ILE A 15 -16.73 15.62 18.27
N SER A 16 -15.93 15.25 19.26
CA SER A 16 -15.75 13.88 19.70
C SER A 16 -17.03 13.27 20.28
N ASP A 17 -17.77 14.02 21.08
CA ASP A 17 -19.05 13.59 21.67
C ASP A 17 -20.20 13.55 20.65
N SER A 18 -20.20 14.42 19.65
CA SER A 18 -21.16 14.33 18.55
C SER A 18 -20.86 13.15 17.63
N ALA A 19 -19.59 12.84 17.36
CA ALA A 19 -19.20 11.64 16.63
C ALA A 19 -19.56 10.35 17.38
N SER A 20 -19.47 10.33 18.71
CA SER A 20 -19.82 9.16 19.53
C SER A 20 -21.33 9.00 19.79
N LYS A 21 -22.11 10.08 19.71
CA LYS A 21 -23.58 10.03 19.87
C LYS A 21 -24.36 9.61 18.62
N GLU A 22 -23.77 9.69 17.44
CA GLU A 22 -24.39 9.17 16.20
C GLU A 22 -24.23 7.67 15.98
N GLU A 23 -23.40 7.01 16.76
CA GLU A 23 -23.33 5.54 16.82
C GLU A 23 -24.45 4.95 17.69
N LYS A 24 -25.71 5.20 17.35
CA LYS A 24 -26.79 4.35 17.83
C LYS A 24 -26.62 2.97 17.22
N GLU A 25 -26.23 2.03 18.09
CA GLU A 25 -26.18 0.57 17.92
C GLU A 25 -27.13 0.02 16.83
N VAL A 26 -26.65 0.04 15.60
CA VAL A 26 -27.12 -0.94 14.63
C VAL A 26 -26.32 -2.19 14.94
N LYS A 27 -26.94 -3.22 15.52
CA LYS A 27 -26.28 -4.53 15.72
C LYS A 27 -25.73 -4.97 14.37
N PRO A 28 -24.41 -5.03 14.19
CA PRO A 28 -23.84 -5.38 12.91
C PRO A 28 -24.21 -6.84 12.61
N HIS A 29 -25.14 -7.06 11.72
CA HIS A 29 -25.38 -8.39 11.19
C HIS A 29 -24.13 -8.75 10.38
N LEU A 30 -23.45 -9.80 10.78
CA LEU A 30 -22.23 -10.29 10.11
C LEU A 30 -22.43 -10.45 8.60
N TRP A 31 -23.65 -10.83 8.20
CA TRP A 31 -24.08 -10.97 6.81
C TRP A 31 -24.12 -9.65 6.03
N SER A 32 -24.41 -8.53 6.68
CA SER A 32 -24.43 -7.22 6.05
C SER A 32 -23.06 -6.76 5.58
N PHE A 33 -22.00 -7.24 6.21
CA PHE A 33 -20.62 -7.02 5.79
C PHE A 33 -20.11 -8.12 4.85
N ALA A 34 -20.41 -9.39 5.16
CA ALA A 34 -19.87 -10.52 4.43
C ALA A 34 -20.37 -10.60 2.98
N VAL A 35 -21.65 -10.29 2.73
CA VAL A 35 -22.25 -10.40 1.39
C VAL A 35 -21.62 -9.40 0.39
N PRO A 36 -21.52 -8.08 0.67
CA PRO A 36 -20.84 -7.15 -0.24
C PRO A 36 -19.38 -7.51 -0.48
N MET A 37 -18.64 -7.92 0.56
CA MET A 37 -17.25 -8.34 0.42
C MET A 37 -17.10 -9.56 -0.48
N LEU A 38 -17.95 -10.58 -0.31
CA LEU A 38 -17.95 -11.75 -1.18
C LEU A 38 -18.27 -11.38 -2.64
N VAL A 39 -19.24 -10.49 -2.86
CA VAL A 39 -19.59 -10.03 -4.21
C VAL A 39 -18.37 -9.33 -4.84
N VAL A 40 -17.72 -8.42 -4.14
CA VAL A 40 -16.51 -7.75 -4.64
C VAL A 40 -15.44 -8.78 -5.03
N ILE A 41 -15.13 -9.73 -4.15
CA ILE A 41 -14.10 -10.75 -4.39
C ILE A 41 -14.45 -11.63 -5.60
N VAL A 42 -15.65 -12.20 -5.62
CA VAL A 42 -16.09 -13.11 -6.68
C VAL A 42 -16.13 -12.42 -8.03
N VAL A 43 -16.70 -11.21 -8.08
CA VAL A 43 -16.81 -10.45 -9.33
C VAL A 43 -15.43 -10.01 -9.84
N THR A 44 -14.55 -9.54 -8.95
CA THR A 44 -13.18 -9.18 -9.32
C THR A 44 -12.42 -10.37 -9.91
N ILE A 45 -12.54 -11.56 -9.31
CA ILE A 45 -11.88 -12.76 -9.83
C ILE A 45 -12.50 -13.21 -11.17
N TRP A 46 -13.82 -13.08 -11.32
CA TRP A 46 -14.52 -13.58 -12.51
C TRP A 46 -14.36 -12.65 -13.72
N LEU A 47 -14.34 -11.33 -13.49
CA LEU A 47 -14.18 -10.33 -14.56
C LEU A 47 -12.74 -9.84 -14.72
N GLU A 48 -11.81 -10.32 -13.86
CA GLU A 48 -10.40 -9.89 -13.83
C GLU A 48 -10.20 -8.36 -13.72
N ASP A 49 -11.24 -7.64 -13.25
CA ASP A 49 -11.25 -6.19 -13.13
C ASP A 49 -11.87 -5.75 -11.79
N ILE A 50 -11.08 -5.04 -11.00
CA ILE A 50 -11.46 -4.55 -9.68
C ILE A 50 -12.55 -3.47 -9.74
N LEU A 51 -12.63 -2.68 -10.82
CA LEU A 51 -13.62 -1.61 -10.97
C LEU A 51 -15.04 -2.16 -11.02
N TYR A 52 -15.25 -3.23 -11.78
CA TYR A 52 -16.56 -3.92 -11.82
C TYR A 52 -16.87 -4.55 -10.46
N GLY A 53 -15.89 -5.15 -9.79
CA GLY A 53 -16.06 -5.71 -8.45
C GLY A 53 -16.54 -4.68 -7.44
N VAL A 54 -15.87 -3.54 -7.36
CA VAL A 54 -16.22 -2.45 -6.44
C VAL A 54 -17.56 -1.83 -6.80
N THR A 55 -17.84 -1.58 -8.08
CA THR A 55 -19.11 -1.00 -8.53
C THR A 55 -20.29 -1.89 -8.17
N LEU A 56 -20.21 -3.20 -8.45
CA LEU A 56 -21.23 -4.16 -8.05
C LEU A 56 -21.34 -4.33 -6.54
N GLY A 57 -20.22 -4.21 -5.81
CA GLY A 57 -20.21 -4.16 -4.35
C GLY A 57 -21.02 -3.00 -3.79
N ILE A 58 -20.87 -1.79 -4.33
CA ILE A 58 -21.67 -0.61 -3.95
C ILE A 58 -23.16 -0.82 -4.27
N VAL A 59 -23.46 -1.35 -5.46
CA VAL A 59 -24.84 -1.68 -5.84
C VAL A 59 -25.42 -2.73 -4.88
N THR A 60 -24.66 -3.73 -4.51
CA THR A 60 -25.09 -4.75 -3.54
C THR A 60 -25.36 -4.14 -2.16
N CYS A 61 -24.49 -3.25 -1.68
CA CYS A 61 -24.75 -2.49 -0.45
C CYS A 61 -26.06 -1.69 -0.54
N PHE A 62 -26.29 -1.01 -1.67
CA PHE A 62 -27.51 -0.25 -1.89
C PHE A 62 -28.76 -1.15 -1.83
N VAL A 63 -28.76 -2.25 -2.57
CA VAL A 63 -29.87 -3.20 -2.64
C VAL A 63 -30.10 -3.91 -1.29
N LEU A 64 -29.05 -4.08 -0.50
CA LEU A 64 -29.15 -4.78 0.78
C LEU A 64 -29.60 -3.84 1.91
N PHE A 65 -29.13 -2.60 1.95
CA PHE A 65 -29.39 -1.69 3.08
C PHE A 65 -30.64 -0.83 2.92
N VAL A 66 -30.97 -0.40 1.70
CA VAL A 66 -32.10 0.50 1.46
C VAL A 66 -33.44 -0.25 1.51
N PRO A 67 -33.67 -1.38 0.82
CA PRO A 67 -34.94 -2.10 0.88
C PRO A 67 -35.21 -2.77 2.22
N THR A 68 -34.15 -3.21 2.93
CA THR A 68 -34.27 -3.81 4.28
C THR A 68 -34.52 -2.77 5.36
N ARG A 69 -34.60 -1.47 5.01
CA ARG A 69 -34.79 -0.35 5.94
C ARG A 69 -33.74 -0.27 7.05
N ILE A 70 -32.59 -0.88 6.88
CA ILE A 70 -31.44 -0.74 7.77
C ILE A 70 -30.95 0.69 7.71
N MET A 71 -30.96 1.31 6.51
CA MET A 71 -30.51 2.68 6.28
C MET A 71 -31.47 3.40 5.32
N SER A 72 -31.78 4.68 5.60
CA SER A 72 -32.52 5.53 4.67
C SER A 72 -31.65 5.88 3.46
N LEU A 73 -32.28 6.10 2.30
CA LEU A 73 -31.59 6.53 1.08
C LEU A 73 -30.73 7.77 1.30
N SER A 74 -31.23 8.77 2.05
CA SER A 74 -30.46 9.96 2.39
C SER A 74 -29.21 9.60 3.18
N LYS A 75 -29.33 8.76 4.22
CA LYS A 75 -28.16 8.33 5.03
C LYS A 75 -27.16 7.52 4.22
N PHE A 76 -27.63 6.75 3.25
CA PHE A 76 -26.73 6.01 2.34
C PHE A 76 -25.93 6.95 1.45
N CYS A 77 -26.59 7.97 0.85
CA CYS A 77 -25.92 9.00 0.06
C CYS A 77 -24.95 9.82 0.91
N ASP A 78 -25.33 10.19 2.13
CA ASP A 78 -24.46 10.92 3.06
C ASP A 78 -23.22 10.10 3.45
N ALA A 79 -23.39 8.80 3.68
CA ALA A 79 -22.28 7.89 3.96
C ALA A 79 -21.33 7.75 2.75
N CYS A 80 -21.86 7.65 1.53
CA CYS A 80 -21.07 7.64 0.32
C CYS A 80 -20.29 8.95 0.12
N TYR A 81 -20.95 10.10 0.35
CA TYR A 81 -20.32 11.41 0.25
C TYR A 81 -19.20 11.59 1.27
N LYS A 82 -19.45 11.22 2.53
CA LYS A 82 -18.44 11.26 3.59
C LYS A 82 -17.26 10.33 3.29
N GLY A 83 -17.52 9.12 2.79
CA GLY A 83 -16.46 8.22 2.35
C GLY A 83 -15.61 8.80 1.21
N LEU A 84 -16.23 9.54 0.28
CA LEU A 84 -15.52 10.23 -0.79
C LEU A 84 -14.66 11.39 -0.25
N GLU A 85 -15.20 12.16 0.69
CA GLU A 85 -14.49 13.26 1.35
C GLU A 85 -13.26 12.74 2.14
N ASP A 86 -13.43 11.67 2.91
CA ASP A 86 -12.34 11.04 3.66
C ASP A 86 -11.21 10.54 2.74
N MET A 87 -11.55 10.09 1.51
CA MET A 87 -10.58 9.62 0.52
C MET A 87 -9.94 10.75 -0.31
N LEU A 88 -10.49 11.96 -0.29
CA LEU A 88 -10.00 13.07 -1.13
C LEU A 88 -8.54 13.43 -0.81
N PHE A 89 -8.19 13.53 0.47
CA PHE A 89 -6.82 13.81 0.89
C PHE A 89 -5.84 12.75 0.39
N ILE A 90 -6.22 11.47 0.53
CA ILE A 90 -5.40 10.35 0.05
C ILE A 90 -5.25 10.39 -1.47
N ALA A 91 -6.33 10.69 -2.20
CA ALA A 91 -6.29 10.82 -3.66
C ALA A 91 -5.31 11.92 -4.11
N VAL A 92 -5.28 13.08 -3.43
CA VAL A 92 -4.33 14.16 -3.72
C VAL A 92 -2.89 13.71 -3.47
N VAL A 93 -2.62 13.04 -2.34
CA VAL A 93 -1.27 12.52 -2.04
C VAL A 93 -0.85 11.45 -3.04
N LEU A 94 -1.76 10.55 -3.45
CA LEU A 94 -1.49 9.54 -4.48
C LEU A 94 -1.15 10.18 -5.83
N VAL A 95 -1.92 11.16 -6.29
CA VAL A 95 -1.64 11.88 -7.54
C VAL A 95 -0.27 12.56 -7.48
N THR A 96 0.04 13.25 -6.38
CA THR A 96 1.34 13.90 -6.18
C THR A 96 2.48 12.88 -6.18
N SER A 97 2.28 11.72 -5.55
CA SER A 97 3.29 10.65 -5.53
C SER A 97 3.52 10.04 -6.93
N LEU A 98 2.48 9.98 -7.78
CA LEU A 98 2.64 9.55 -9.17
C LEU A 98 3.53 10.50 -9.98
N PHE A 99 3.36 11.82 -9.84
CA PHE A 99 4.26 12.79 -10.47
C PHE A 99 5.70 12.67 -9.98
N TYR A 100 5.89 12.47 -8.69
CA TYR A 100 7.20 12.24 -8.09
C TYR A 100 7.87 10.97 -8.66
N ARG A 101 7.13 9.86 -8.73
CA ARG A 101 7.60 8.59 -9.33
C ARG A 101 8.04 8.79 -10.78
N GLU A 102 7.21 9.46 -11.59
CA GLU A 102 7.52 9.68 -13.00
C GLU A 102 8.77 10.54 -13.15
N SER A 103 8.92 11.59 -12.34
CA SER A 103 10.12 12.43 -12.32
C SER A 103 11.40 11.63 -12.02
N ILE A 104 11.36 10.73 -11.05
CA ILE A 104 12.48 9.85 -10.68
C ILE A 104 12.82 8.87 -11.83
N ASN A 105 11.80 8.31 -12.48
CA ASN A 105 12.00 7.40 -13.60
C ASN A 105 12.60 8.13 -14.81
N LEU A 106 12.15 9.37 -15.10
CA LEU A 106 12.69 10.21 -16.18
C LEU A 106 14.16 10.60 -15.95
N ILE A 107 14.54 10.86 -14.70
CA ILE A 107 15.95 11.13 -14.33
C ILE A 107 16.80 9.85 -14.48
N GLY A 108 16.19 8.67 -14.56
CA GLY A 108 16.88 7.39 -14.73
C GLY A 108 17.55 6.86 -13.47
N LEU A 109 17.09 7.28 -12.28
CA LEU A 109 17.65 6.85 -11.00
C LEU A 109 17.77 5.31 -10.87
N PRO A 110 16.75 4.50 -11.22
CA PRO A 110 16.86 3.05 -11.11
C PRO A 110 17.99 2.48 -11.97
N LYS A 111 18.11 2.95 -13.21
CA LYS A 111 19.17 2.53 -14.14
C LYS A 111 20.55 2.92 -13.64
N TYR A 112 20.71 4.16 -13.18
CA TYR A 112 21.97 4.65 -12.62
C TYR A 112 22.45 3.79 -11.43
N LEU A 113 21.55 3.45 -10.51
CA LEU A 113 21.89 2.63 -9.35
C LEU A 113 22.32 1.22 -9.74
N ILE A 114 21.70 0.62 -10.75
CA ILE A 114 22.08 -0.71 -11.26
C ILE A 114 23.44 -0.64 -11.98
N ASP A 115 23.66 0.39 -12.79
CA ASP A 115 24.94 0.57 -13.51
C ASP A 115 26.12 0.75 -12.53
N VAL A 116 25.92 1.48 -11.43
CA VAL A 116 26.93 1.64 -10.37
C VAL A 116 27.18 0.36 -9.59
N ALA A 117 26.13 -0.41 -9.34
CA ALA A 117 26.25 -1.66 -8.57
C ALA A 117 26.71 -2.85 -9.41
N GLY A 118 26.52 -2.82 -10.74
CA GLY A 118 26.83 -3.92 -11.67
C GLY A 118 28.19 -4.57 -11.48
N PRO A 119 29.31 -3.80 -11.35
CA PRO A 119 30.63 -4.36 -11.15
C PRO A 119 30.81 -5.18 -9.88
N TYR A 120 29.97 -4.96 -8.88
CA TYR A 120 30.01 -5.67 -7.58
C TYR A 120 29.09 -6.89 -7.54
N MET A 121 28.25 -7.09 -8.57
CA MET A 121 27.27 -8.17 -8.65
C MET A 121 27.92 -9.47 -9.13
N LYS A 122 28.58 -10.21 -8.22
CA LYS A 122 29.02 -11.60 -8.48
C LYS A 122 27.83 -12.56 -8.31
N ALA A 123 27.86 -13.71 -8.99
CA ALA A 123 26.77 -14.69 -9.04
C ALA A 123 26.10 -14.97 -7.67
N ALA A 124 26.89 -15.33 -6.66
CA ALA A 124 26.40 -15.68 -5.33
C ALA A 124 25.80 -14.48 -4.54
N TRP A 125 26.28 -13.26 -4.80
CA TRP A 125 25.85 -12.05 -4.07
C TRP A 125 24.74 -11.29 -4.78
N LEU A 126 24.52 -11.58 -6.05
CA LEU A 126 23.63 -10.82 -6.92
C LEU A 126 22.18 -10.74 -6.39
N PRO A 127 21.54 -11.83 -5.92
CA PRO A 127 20.18 -11.75 -5.39
C PRO A 127 20.09 -10.85 -4.13
N ALA A 128 21.08 -10.96 -3.23
CA ALA A 128 21.10 -10.18 -2.00
C ALA A 128 21.38 -8.69 -2.28
N ILE A 129 22.30 -8.37 -3.19
CA ILE A 129 22.58 -6.98 -3.60
C ILE A 129 21.37 -6.40 -4.33
N ALA A 130 20.74 -7.16 -5.25
CA ALA A 130 19.53 -6.74 -5.95
C ALA A 130 18.40 -6.44 -4.95
N PHE A 131 18.21 -7.28 -3.93
CA PHE A 131 17.23 -7.06 -2.87
C PHE A 131 17.45 -5.70 -2.16
N VAL A 132 18.67 -5.41 -1.73
CA VAL A 132 18.97 -4.15 -1.03
C VAL A 132 18.79 -2.93 -1.94
N LEU A 133 19.37 -2.97 -3.14
CA LEU A 133 19.32 -1.84 -4.07
C LEU A 133 17.90 -1.52 -4.49
N ILE A 134 17.15 -2.52 -4.95
CA ILE A 134 15.77 -2.33 -5.38
C ILE A 134 14.90 -1.93 -4.19
N GLY A 135 15.12 -2.52 -3.01
CA GLY A 135 14.44 -2.14 -1.79
C GLY A 135 14.63 -0.68 -1.43
N LEU A 136 15.86 -0.15 -1.54
CA LEU A 136 16.16 1.27 -1.32
C LEU A 136 15.49 2.17 -2.38
N VAL A 137 15.52 1.77 -3.65
CA VAL A 137 14.85 2.53 -4.73
C VAL A 137 13.34 2.53 -4.51
N CYS A 138 12.74 1.39 -4.17
CA CYS A 138 11.31 1.30 -3.89
C CYS A 138 10.93 2.06 -2.62
N PHE A 139 11.77 2.07 -1.59
CA PHE A 139 11.60 2.90 -0.41
C PHE A 139 11.60 4.39 -0.76
N ALA A 140 12.59 4.83 -1.58
CA ALA A 140 12.71 6.22 -2.01
C ALA A 140 11.62 6.66 -2.98
N THR A 141 10.99 5.74 -3.71
CA THR A 141 9.95 6.07 -4.71
C THR A 141 8.53 5.74 -4.24
N GLY A 142 8.40 4.89 -3.22
CA GLY A 142 7.10 4.36 -2.78
C GLY A 142 6.37 3.50 -3.81
N ASN A 143 7.07 2.99 -4.82
CA ASN A 143 6.47 2.34 -5.97
C ASN A 143 6.76 0.84 -6.02
N ILE A 144 5.72 0.03 -5.82
CA ILE A 144 5.82 -1.43 -5.86
C ILE A 144 5.82 -2.01 -7.29
N TRP A 145 5.24 -1.32 -8.26
CA TRP A 145 4.99 -1.88 -9.59
C TRP A 145 6.01 -1.47 -10.65
N SER A 146 6.31 -0.17 -10.76
CA SER A 146 7.16 0.35 -11.83
C SER A 146 8.62 -0.04 -11.66
N ILE A 147 9.13 -0.08 -10.43
CA ILE A 147 10.54 -0.37 -10.19
C ILE A 147 10.92 -1.79 -10.57
N PRO A 148 10.18 -2.84 -10.16
CA PRO A 148 10.44 -4.19 -10.68
C PRO A 148 10.35 -4.27 -12.20
N ALA A 149 9.36 -3.61 -12.82
CA ALA A 149 9.19 -3.61 -14.26
C ALA A 149 10.40 -3.02 -15.01
N VAL A 150 11.01 -1.96 -14.47
CA VAL A 150 12.21 -1.33 -15.04
C VAL A 150 13.48 -2.12 -14.73
N CYS A 151 13.61 -2.65 -13.51
CA CYS A 151 14.83 -3.31 -13.05
C CYS A 151 14.97 -4.75 -13.58
N THR A 152 13.85 -5.47 -13.72
CA THR A 152 13.85 -6.87 -14.16
C THR A 152 14.55 -7.08 -15.51
N PRO A 153 14.25 -6.35 -16.59
CA PRO A 153 14.91 -6.53 -17.87
C PRO A 153 16.41 -6.20 -17.87
N ILE A 154 16.91 -5.52 -16.86
CA ILE A 154 18.33 -5.19 -16.70
C ILE A 154 19.03 -6.24 -15.83
N ILE A 155 18.44 -6.60 -14.71
CA ILE A 155 19.07 -7.50 -13.73
C ILE A 155 19.01 -8.96 -14.15
N LEU A 156 17.94 -9.43 -14.82
CA LEU A 156 17.85 -10.85 -15.24
C LEU A 156 18.90 -11.24 -16.28
N PRO A 157 19.19 -10.46 -17.34
CA PRO A 157 20.32 -10.74 -18.23
C PRO A 157 21.66 -10.74 -17.50
N LEU A 158 21.84 -9.84 -16.52
CA LEU A 158 23.04 -9.82 -15.69
C LEU A 158 23.15 -11.07 -14.81
N ALA A 159 22.05 -11.54 -14.23
CA ALA A 159 21.98 -12.80 -13.50
C ALA A 159 22.35 -13.99 -14.39
N ALA A 160 21.78 -14.07 -15.60
CA ALA A 160 22.08 -15.12 -16.56
C ALA A 160 23.56 -15.12 -16.98
N SER A 161 24.15 -13.94 -17.23
CA SER A 161 25.56 -13.82 -17.64
C SER A 161 26.55 -14.11 -16.51
N SER A 162 26.18 -13.83 -15.26
CA SER A 162 26.99 -14.11 -14.07
C SER A 162 26.84 -15.53 -13.53
N GLY A 163 25.89 -16.31 -14.04
CA GLY A 163 25.61 -17.67 -13.56
C GLY A 163 24.76 -17.70 -12.27
N ALA A 164 24.11 -16.60 -11.90
CA ALA A 164 23.22 -16.56 -10.75
C ALA A 164 21.86 -17.22 -11.08
N SER A 165 21.21 -17.78 -10.05
CA SER A 165 19.88 -18.37 -10.19
C SER A 165 18.83 -17.31 -10.57
N ILE A 166 18.24 -17.43 -11.76
CA ILE A 166 17.22 -16.52 -12.28
C ILE A 166 15.97 -16.48 -11.38
N PRO A 167 15.39 -17.62 -10.95
CA PRO A 167 14.23 -17.62 -10.06
C PRO A 167 14.52 -16.93 -8.72
N LEU A 168 15.70 -17.13 -8.15
CA LEU A 168 16.11 -16.53 -6.89
C LEU A 168 16.26 -15.01 -7.04
N THR A 169 16.87 -14.56 -8.13
CA THR A 169 17.02 -13.13 -8.44
C THR A 169 15.68 -12.45 -8.66
N LEU A 170 14.75 -13.09 -9.40
CA LEU A 170 13.40 -12.58 -9.59
C LEU A 170 12.64 -12.48 -8.27
N GLY A 171 12.74 -13.50 -7.42
CA GLY A 171 12.17 -13.47 -6.06
C GLY A 171 12.74 -12.31 -5.23
N ALA A 172 14.04 -12.04 -5.32
CA ALA A 172 14.68 -10.92 -4.65
C ALA A 172 14.16 -9.57 -5.14
N ILE A 173 13.96 -9.38 -6.44
CA ILE A 173 13.40 -8.15 -7.03
C ILE A 173 11.99 -7.88 -6.51
N ILE A 174 11.12 -8.89 -6.53
CA ILE A 174 9.72 -8.75 -6.11
C ILE A 174 9.63 -8.49 -4.60
N SER A 175 10.35 -9.24 -3.78
CA SER A 175 10.32 -9.05 -2.33
C SER A 175 10.95 -7.73 -1.90
N ALA A 176 11.97 -7.25 -2.62
CA ALA A 176 12.54 -5.93 -2.42
C ALA A 176 11.53 -4.80 -2.68
N ALA A 177 10.74 -4.94 -3.74
CA ALA A 177 9.69 -3.97 -4.05
C ALA A 177 8.60 -3.94 -2.96
N CYS A 178 8.17 -5.10 -2.49
CA CYS A 178 7.24 -5.21 -1.37
C CYS A 178 7.80 -4.58 -0.10
N PHE A 179 9.05 -4.87 0.25
CA PHE A 179 9.73 -4.27 1.40
C PHE A 179 9.79 -2.74 1.29
N GLY A 180 10.30 -2.23 0.16
CA GLY A 180 10.47 -0.79 -0.05
C GLY A 180 9.16 -0.02 -0.01
N ALA A 181 8.10 -0.55 -0.65
CA ALA A 181 6.79 0.07 -0.64
C ALA A 181 6.15 0.07 0.75
N GLN A 182 6.29 -1.01 1.52
CA GLN A 182 5.77 -1.10 2.89
C GLN A 182 6.53 -0.19 3.87
N ALA A 183 7.82 0.00 3.67
CA ALA A 183 8.64 0.87 4.51
C ALA A 183 8.44 2.37 4.19
N CYS A 184 7.95 2.71 3.00
CA CYS A 184 7.80 4.08 2.54
C CYS A 184 6.59 4.78 3.18
N PHE A 185 6.79 6.01 3.67
CA PHE A 185 5.77 6.80 4.36
C PHE A 185 4.63 7.31 3.46
N TYR A 186 4.86 7.40 2.16
CA TYR A 186 3.91 7.96 1.18
C TYR A 186 3.53 6.97 0.07
N SER A 187 3.82 5.69 0.28
CA SER A 187 3.36 4.66 -0.66
C SER A 187 1.84 4.50 -0.58
N ASP A 188 1.24 4.10 -1.70
CA ASP A 188 -0.18 3.77 -1.78
C ASP A 188 -0.61 2.73 -0.74
N VAL A 189 0.22 1.72 -0.52
CA VAL A 189 -0.04 0.66 0.48
C VAL A 189 -0.13 1.23 1.89
N THR A 190 0.84 2.06 2.29
CA THR A 190 0.90 2.66 3.63
C THR A 190 -0.24 3.66 3.84
N LEU A 191 -0.52 4.52 2.84
CA LEU A 191 -1.60 5.50 2.88
C LEU A 191 -2.97 4.86 3.02
N LEU A 192 -3.27 3.84 2.21
CA LEU A 192 -4.56 3.14 2.25
C LEU A 192 -4.74 2.37 3.55
N SER A 193 -3.68 1.72 4.05
CA SER A 193 -3.74 0.97 5.31
C SER A 193 -3.95 1.90 6.51
N ALA A 194 -3.22 3.02 6.58
CA ALA A 194 -3.37 4.01 7.65
C ALA A 194 -4.78 4.62 7.66
N SER A 195 -5.31 4.94 6.48
CA SER A 195 -6.68 5.44 6.33
C SER A 195 -7.74 4.42 6.77
N ALA A 196 -7.58 3.16 6.37
CA ALA A 196 -8.50 2.09 6.78
C ALA A 196 -8.51 1.90 8.31
N CYS A 197 -7.34 2.08 8.95
CA CYS A 197 -7.20 2.03 10.40
C CYS A 197 -7.58 3.34 11.12
N LYS A 198 -7.90 4.42 10.37
CA LYS A 198 -8.19 5.76 10.89
C LYS A 198 -7.08 6.31 11.80
N ILE A 199 -5.83 6.05 11.46
CA ILE A 199 -4.65 6.55 12.18
C ILE A 199 -3.82 7.44 11.26
N ASN A 200 -2.96 8.26 11.88
CA ASN A 200 -2.05 9.12 11.13
C ASN A 200 -1.07 8.25 10.32
N ASN A 201 -0.85 8.62 9.06
CA ASN A 201 0.03 7.89 8.14
C ASN A 201 1.47 7.75 8.67
N VAL A 202 2.00 8.81 9.28
CA VAL A 202 3.36 8.79 9.85
C VAL A 202 3.43 7.85 11.05
N ASP A 203 2.44 7.87 11.94
CA ASP A 203 2.38 7.00 13.11
C ASP A 203 2.28 5.52 12.70
N TYR A 204 1.46 5.22 11.68
CA TYR A 204 1.38 3.89 11.09
C TYR A 204 2.72 3.42 10.56
N ALA A 205 3.37 4.23 9.71
CA ALA A 205 4.64 3.90 9.08
C ALA A 205 5.75 3.70 10.12
N VAL A 206 5.85 4.58 11.13
CA VAL A 206 6.84 4.46 12.21
C VAL A 206 6.61 3.20 13.05
N ALA A 207 5.36 2.86 13.36
CA ALA A 207 5.03 1.64 14.10
C ALA A 207 5.39 0.37 13.33
N GLN A 208 5.29 0.41 12.00
CA GLN A 208 5.56 -0.73 11.11
C GLN A 208 7.05 -0.94 10.83
N LEU A 209 7.87 0.13 10.82
CA LEU A 209 9.30 0.12 10.46
C LEU A 209 10.12 -0.97 11.18
N PRO A 210 10.04 -1.17 12.51
CA PRO A 210 10.86 -2.18 13.18
C PRO A 210 10.51 -3.61 12.72
N TYR A 211 9.25 -3.90 12.48
CA TYR A 211 8.83 -5.23 12.01
C TYR A 211 9.31 -5.49 10.58
N ILE A 212 9.16 -4.51 9.70
CA ILE A 212 9.64 -4.57 8.31
C ILE A 212 11.16 -4.69 8.28
N GLY A 213 11.87 -3.97 9.15
CA GLY A 213 13.33 -4.05 9.27
C GLY A 213 13.83 -5.45 9.65
N ILE A 214 13.16 -6.09 10.62
CA ILE A 214 13.47 -7.48 11.02
C ILE A 214 13.26 -8.44 9.85
N VAL A 215 12.10 -8.35 9.16
CA VAL A 215 11.78 -9.22 8.03
C VAL A 215 12.75 -8.99 6.87
N ALA A 216 13.12 -7.72 6.59
CA ALA A 216 14.12 -7.40 5.57
C ALA A 216 15.50 -7.98 5.90
N GLY A 217 15.92 -7.93 7.16
CA GLY A 217 17.17 -8.55 7.61
C GLY A 217 17.17 -10.06 7.40
N ILE A 218 16.09 -10.74 7.79
CA ILE A 218 15.93 -12.19 7.58
C ILE A 218 15.92 -12.51 6.08
N SER A 219 15.21 -11.73 5.27
CA SER A 219 15.15 -11.93 3.82
C SER A 219 16.52 -11.72 3.16
N PHE A 220 17.27 -10.68 3.56
CA PHE A 220 18.63 -10.44 3.08
C PHE A 220 19.56 -11.63 3.34
N VAL A 221 19.56 -12.13 4.59
CA VAL A 221 20.37 -13.31 4.96
C VAL A 221 19.90 -14.54 4.18
N GLY A 222 18.58 -14.71 4.01
CA GLY A 222 18.01 -15.80 3.21
C GLY A 222 18.48 -15.78 1.75
N TYR A 223 18.45 -14.61 1.10
CA TYR A 223 18.95 -14.45 -0.28
C TYR A 223 20.47 -14.64 -0.39
N LEU A 224 21.18 -14.22 0.63
CA LEU A 224 22.63 -14.41 0.68
C LEU A 224 22.97 -15.90 0.80
N VAL A 225 22.36 -16.61 1.74
CA VAL A 225 22.56 -18.07 1.90
C VAL A 225 22.13 -18.84 0.65
N ALA A 226 20.94 -18.54 0.12
CA ALA A 226 20.44 -19.20 -1.08
C ALA A 226 21.32 -18.94 -2.30
N GLY A 227 21.90 -17.74 -2.42
CA GLY A 227 22.83 -17.40 -3.50
C GLY A 227 24.17 -18.16 -3.45
N PHE A 228 24.58 -18.65 -2.28
CA PHE A 228 25.77 -19.51 -2.13
C PHE A 228 25.46 -21.00 -2.32
N VAL A 229 24.21 -21.41 -2.13
CA VAL A 229 23.80 -22.83 -2.23
C VAL A 229 23.35 -23.20 -3.65
N MET A 230 22.78 -22.25 -4.38
CA MET A 230 22.29 -22.41 -5.75
C MET A 230 23.26 -21.86 -6.78
#